data_aa87dd0c08dfdeb189db0d7269414a82
#
_entry.id   aa87dd0c08dfdeb189db0d7269414a82
#
_cell.length_a   1.000
_cell.length_b   1.000
_cell.length_c   1.000
_cell.angle_alpha   90.00
_cell.angle_beta   90.00
_cell.angle_gamma   90.00
#
_symmetry.space_group_name_H-M   'P 1'
#
loop_
_entity.id
_entity.type
_entity.pdbx_description
1 polymer ?
#
loop_
_entity_poly.entity_id
_entity_poly.type
_entity_poly.pdbx_seq_one_letter_code
_entity_poly.pdbx_strand_id
1 'polypeptide(L)'
;MSGNKTKLEQVGIANSYWGVCGFTSTFAALYQLNTGRKSLLHGGGVTTKVLAEIKTYLMTLKAEGQLGLLHEIQTFTRAFPPTAKGTDFSTFTIDGYIDRINLAVGKSDEDLKKEELHSIGMPPRAVVDYLNRMWQKKATLSLFETGANGIIGVRKDNRPMYGGLCHYMYRYGSKIYSWGQTFSSVKKANKEYSVILVISFS
;
A
#
# COMPACT_ATOMS: atom_id res chain seq x y z
N MET A 1 16.19 -12.70 -22.02
CA MET A 1 15.18 -13.43 -21.24
C MET A 1 14.21 -12.39 -20.68
N SER A 2 13.02 -12.26 -21.29
CA SER A 2 11.97 -11.39 -20.75
C SER A 2 11.40 -12.09 -19.52
N GLY A 3 11.84 -11.69 -18.34
CA GLY A 3 11.23 -12.14 -17.10
C GLY A 3 9.72 -11.90 -17.19
N ASN A 4 8.91 -12.90 -16.89
CA ASN A 4 7.46 -12.74 -16.74
C ASN A 4 7.23 -11.61 -15.73
N LYS A 5 6.91 -10.40 -16.25
CA LYS A 5 6.47 -9.30 -15.40
C LYS A 5 5.25 -9.79 -14.63
N THR A 6 5.26 -9.62 -13.33
CA THR A 6 4.05 -9.89 -12.54
C THR A 6 2.92 -9.02 -13.08
N LYS A 7 1.67 -9.48 -13.03
CA LYS A 7 0.54 -8.70 -13.56
C LYS A 7 0.35 -7.35 -12.86
N LEU A 8 0.89 -7.16 -11.65
CA LEU A 8 1.00 -5.86 -10.99
C LEU A 8 1.90 -4.88 -11.75
N GLU A 9 2.99 -5.36 -12.36
CA GLU A 9 3.83 -4.54 -13.25
C GLU A 9 3.05 -4.16 -14.50
N GLN A 10 2.20 -5.05 -15.00
CA GLN A 10 1.37 -4.79 -16.18
C GLN A 10 0.20 -3.84 -15.87
N VAL A 11 -0.30 -3.84 -14.65
CA VAL A 11 -1.42 -3.00 -14.23
C VAL A 11 -1.02 -1.55 -14.06
N GLY A 12 0.29 -1.28 -13.92
CA GLY A 12 0.79 0.09 -13.82
C GLY A 12 0.16 0.89 -12.67
N ILE A 13 -0.20 0.24 -11.56
CA ILE A 13 -0.43 0.94 -10.30
C ILE A 13 0.94 1.45 -9.87
N ALA A 14 1.38 2.49 -10.54
CA ALA A 14 2.56 3.21 -10.17
C ALA A 14 2.25 3.89 -8.86
N ASN A 15 2.80 3.33 -7.80
CA ASN A 15 2.68 3.87 -6.44
C ASN A 15 3.13 5.33 -6.33
N SER A 16 3.93 5.80 -7.30
CA SER A 16 4.39 7.18 -7.42
C SER A 16 3.27 8.22 -7.55
N TYR A 17 2.09 7.83 -8.04
CA TYR A 17 0.98 8.75 -8.21
C TYR A 17 -0.09 8.63 -7.11
N TRP A 18 -0.09 7.51 -6.35
CA TRP A 18 -1.24 7.18 -5.52
C TRP A 18 -0.92 7.00 -4.04
N GLY A 19 0.34 6.85 -3.65
CA GLY A 19 0.72 6.66 -2.25
C GLY A 19 0.02 5.50 -1.54
N VAL A 20 -0.39 4.47 -2.27
CA VAL A 20 -1.11 3.30 -1.75
C VAL A 20 -0.20 2.09 -1.50
N CYS A 21 1.07 2.35 -1.16
CA CYS A 21 2.10 1.31 -1.05
C CYS A 21 1.77 0.22 -0.03
N GLY A 22 1.08 0.54 1.05
CA GLY A 22 0.63 -0.46 2.03
C GLY A 22 -0.30 -1.52 1.41
N PHE A 23 -1.23 -1.09 0.55
CA PHE A 23 -2.13 -1.99 -0.16
C PHE A 23 -1.42 -2.72 -1.29
N THR A 24 -0.68 -2.02 -2.14
CA THR A 24 -0.03 -2.63 -3.31
C THR A 24 1.04 -3.64 -2.93
N SER A 25 1.80 -3.41 -1.86
CA SER A 25 2.76 -4.39 -1.34
C SER A 25 2.07 -5.63 -0.77
N THR A 26 0.92 -5.44 -0.11
CA THR A 26 0.08 -6.56 0.37
C THR A 26 -0.47 -7.36 -0.80
N PHE A 27 -0.99 -6.71 -1.84
CA PHE A 27 -1.48 -7.40 -3.04
C PHE A 27 -0.36 -8.17 -3.76
N ALA A 28 0.84 -7.59 -3.87
CA ALA A 28 1.99 -8.27 -4.45
C ALA A 28 2.33 -9.55 -3.68
N ALA A 29 2.34 -9.46 -2.34
CA ALA A 29 2.59 -10.60 -1.47
C ALA A 29 1.54 -11.70 -1.63
N LEU A 30 0.27 -11.35 -1.59
CA LEU A 30 -0.84 -12.30 -1.71
C LEU A 30 -0.92 -12.92 -3.11
N TYR A 31 -0.60 -12.17 -4.14
CA TYR A 31 -0.47 -12.68 -5.51
C TYR A 31 0.65 -13.71 -5.63
N GLN A 32 1.82 -13.40 -5.08
CA GLN A 32 2.99 -14.28 -5.09
C GLN A 32 2.72 -15.60 -4.34
N LEU A 33 2.03 -15.53 -3.21
CA LEU A 33 1.67 -16.68 -2.39
C LEU A 33 0.50 -17.49 -2.94
N ASN A 34 -0.03 -17.11 -4.09
CA ASN A 34 -1.14 -17.81 -4.75
C ASN A 34 -2.43 -17.89 -3.91
N THR A 35 -2.62 -16.98 -2.98
CA THR A 35 -3.79 -16.93 -2.12
C THR A 35 -4.94 -16.19 -2.77
N GLY A 36 -6.02 -16.82 -2.98
CA GLY A 36 -7.43 -16.47 -3.30
C GLY A 36 -7.75 -15.19 -4.03
N ARG A 37 -8.09 -14.23 -4.16
CA ARG A 37 -8.56 -12.99 -4.79
C ARG A 37 -7.67 -12.46 -5.94
N LYS A 38 -7.07 -13.35 -6.71
CA LYS A 38 -6.29 -12.97 -7.90
C LYS A 38 -7.12 -12.11 -8.89
N SER A 39 -8.44 -12.23 -8.83
CA SER A 39 -9.36 -11.44 -9.64
C SER A 39 -9.21 -9.92 -9.43
N LEU A 40 -8.72 -9.46 -8.27
CA LEU A 40 -8.41 -8.04 -8.04
C LEU A 40 -7.32 -7.52 -8.98
N LEU A 41 -6.44 -8.40 -9.43
CA LEU A 41 -5.24 -8.06 -10.20
C LEU A 41 -5.35 -8.49 -11.68
N HIS A 42 -6.49 -9.05 -12.10
CA HIS A 42 -6.71 -9.56 -13.45
C HIS A 42 -7.81 -8.80 -14.20
N GLY A 43 -7.64 -8.68 -15.52
CA GLY A 43 -8.63 -8.07 -16.43
C GLY A 43 -8.63 -6.54 -16.38
N GLY A 44 -9.58 -5.93 -17.06
CA GLY A 44 -9.75 -4.47 -17.06
C GLY A 44 -10.23 -3.95 -15.69
N GLY A 45 -10.05 -2.64 -15.46
CA GLY A 45 -10.54 -1.96 -14.26
C GLY A 45 -9.81 -2.35 -12.97
N VAL A 46 -8.55 -2.77 -13.03
CA VAL A 46 -7.79 -3.15 -11.83
C VAL A 46 -7.66 -1.99 -10.86
N THR A 47 -7.47 -0.79 -11.35
CA THR A 47 -7.41 0.43 -10.54
C THR A 47 -8.69 0.61 -9.74
N THR A 48 -9.84 0.52 -10.39
CA THR A 48 -11.16 0.59 -9.74
C THR A 48 -11.35 -0.53 -8.72
N LYS A 49 -10.90 -1.75 -9.02
CA LYS A 49 -10.97 -2.88 -8.08
C LYS A 49 -10.13 -2.65 -6.83
N VAL A 50 -8.93 -2.09 -6.96
CA VAL A 50 -8.07 -1.74 -5.82
C VAL A 50 -8.72 -0.67 -4.97
N LEU A 51 -9.27 0.38 -5.57
CA LEU A 51 -10.00 1.42 -4.84
C LEU A 51 -11.22 0.85 -4.11
N ALA A 52 -11.97 -0.03 -4.77
CA ALA A 52 -13.11 -0.71 -4.15
C ALA A 52 -12.69 -1.56 -2.93
N GLU A 53 -11.55 -2.26 -3.00
CA GLU A 53 -11.00 -3.02 -1.88
C GLU A 53 -10.59 -2.11 -0.73
N ILE A 54 -9.91 -1.00 -1.01
CA ILE A 54 -9.55 0.01 0.00
C ILE A 54 -10.80 0.55 0.68
N LYS A 55 -11.83 0.93 -0.11
CA LYS A 55 -13.11 1.40 0.41
C LYS A 55 -13.77 0.35 1.30
N THR A 56 -13.80 -0.91 0.87
CA THR A 56 -14.37 -2.02 1.65
C THR A 56 -13.69 -2.14 3.00
N TYR A 57 -12.37 -2.08 3.04
CA TYR A 57 -11.62 -2.12 4.29
C TYR A 57 -11.98 -0.96 5.23
N LEU A 58 -11.98 0.28 4.73
CA LEU A 58 -12.33 1.45 5.54
C LEU A 58 -13.78 1.39 6.04
N MET A 59 -14.72 0.94 5.21
CA MET A 59 -16.12 0.77 5.58
C MET A 59 -16.28 -0.32 6.64
N THR A 60 -15.53 -1.41 6.56
CA THR A 60 -15.51 -2.47 7.58
C THR A 60 -15.01 -1.92 8.92
N LEU A 61 -13.92 -1.15 8.93
CA LEU A 61 -13.42 -0.49 10.15
C LEU A 61 -14.48 0.45 10.76
N LYS A 62 -15.20 1.20 9.95
CA LYS A 62 -16.30 2.07 10.41
C LYS A 62 -17.43 1.26 11.03
N ALA A 63 -17.90 0.24 10.33
CA ALA A 63 -19.02 -0.60 10.77
C ALA A 63 -18.72 -1.34 12.10
N GLU A 64 -17.45 -1.68 12.33
CA GLU A 64 -17.01 -2.36 13.55
C GLU A 64 -16.54 -1.39 14.64
N GLY A 65 -16.72 -0.08 14.46
CA GLY A 65 -16.35 0.92 15.45
C GLY A 65 -14.84 1.04 15.72
N GLN A 66 -13.99 0.67 14.75
CA GLN A 66 -12.53 0.73 14.85
C GLN A 66 -12.00 2.18 14.70
N LEU A 67 -12.60 3.11 15.47
CA LEU A 67 -12.35 4.55 15.36
C LEU A 67 -10.87 4.91 15.62
N GLY A 68 -10.22 4.21 16.56
CA GLY A 68 -8.81 4.42 16.86
C GLY A 68 -7.91 4.14 15.65
N LEU A 69 -8.16 3.05 14.92
CA LEU A 69 -7.38 2.70 13.73
C LEU A 69 -7.67 3.64 12.55
N LEU A 70 -8.94 4.02 12.36
CA LEU A 70 -9.32 5.02 11.36
C LEU A 70 -8.64 6.37 11.63
N HIS A 71 -8.60 6.80 12.89
CA HIS A 71 -7.91 8.03 13.29
C HIS A 71 -6.41 7.93 13.03
N GLU A 72 -5.79 6.80 13.32
CA GLU A 72 -4.37 6.55 13.06
C GLU A 72 -4.05 6.63 11.54
N ILE A 73 -4.87 5.99 10.69
CA ILE A 73 -4.75 6.08 9.22
C ILE A 73 -4.88 7.53 8.75
N GLN A 74 -5.86 8.27 9.26
CA GLN A 74 -6.08 9.67 8.90
C GLN A 74 -4.89 10.54 9.31
N THR A 75 -4.42 10.42 10.55
CA THR A 75 -3.29 11.17 11.08
C THR A 75 -2.00 10.86 10.32
N PHE A 76 -1.76 9.58 10.03
CA PHE A 76 -0.60 9.17 9.24
C PHE A 76 -0.64 9.73 7.82
N THR A 77 -1.81 9.71 7.17
CA THR A 77 -1.97 10.29 5.83
C THR A 77 -1.73 11.81 5.84
N ARG A 78 -2.25 12.52 6.83
CA ARG A 78 -2.04 13.98 6.98
C ARG A 78 -0.59 14.37 7.19
N ALA A 79 0.24 13.49 7.71
CA ALA A 79 1.66 13.74 7.95
C ALA A 79 2.52 13.63 6.67
N PHE A 80 1.97 13.19 5.53
CA PHE A 80 2.72 13.18 4.28
C PHE A 80 2.97 14.62 3.80
N PRO A 81 4.19 14.90 3.29
CA PRO A 81 4.45 16.17 2.65
C PRO A 81 3.58 16.31 1.38
N PRO A 82 3.30 17.54 0.95
CA PRO A 82 2.65 17.77 -0.33
C PRO A 82 3.39 17.06 -1.47
N THR A 83 2.64 16.56 -2.44
CA THR A 83 3.24 15.91 -3.61
C THR A 83 3.93 16.92 -4.51
N ALA A 84 4.73 16.44 -5.47
CA ALA A 84 5.37 17.29 -6.47
C ALA A 84 4.35 18.07 -7.34
N LYS A 85 3.08 17.62 -7.41
CA LYS A 85 1.99 18.32 -8.08
C LYS A 85 1.18 19.24 -7.15
N GLY A 86 1.61 19.37 -5.89
CA GLY A 86 0.97 20.27 -4.92
C GLY A 86 -0.22 19.67 -4.19
N THR A 87 -0.48 18.36 -4.29
CA THR A 87 -1.55 17.74 -3.47
C THR A 87 -1.19 17.80 -2.00
N ASP A 88 -2.01 18.50 -1.21
CA ASP A 88 -1.88 18.64 0.23
C ASP A 88 -2.79 17.64 0.95
N PHE A 89 -2.22 16.88 1.88
CA PHE A 89 -2.94 15.90 2.69
C PHE A 89 -3.36 16.42 4.07
N SER A 90 -3.05 17.66 4.44
CA SER A 90 -3.37 18.21 5.77
C SER A 90 -4.86 18.15 6.10
N THR A 91 -5.72 18.26 5.09
CA THR A 91 -7.17 18.20 5.20
C THR A 91 -7.77 16.80 4.94
N PHE A 92 -6.94 15.78 4.79
CA PHE A 92 -7.41 14.42 4.50
C PHE A 92 -8.40 13.93 5.57
N THR A 93 -9.53 13.37 5.14
CA THR A 93 -10.49 12.66 6.00
C THR A 93 -10.85 11.31 5.36
N ILE A 94 -11.17 10.33 6.21
CA ILE A 94 -11.60 9.00 5.75
C ILE A 94 -12.89 9.12 4.90
N ASP A 95 -13.85 9.91 5.34
CA ASP A 95 -15.11 10.08 4.61
C ASP A 95 -14.91 10.76 3.27
N GLY A 96 -14.15 11.86 3.22
CA GLY A 96 -13.82 12.53 1.97
C GLY A 96 -13.01 11.64 1.01
N TYR A 97 -12.23 10.70 1.54
CA TYR A 97 -11.53 9.72 0.71
C TYR A 97 -12.51 8.67 0.12
N ILE A 98 -13.45 8.17 0.92
CA ILE A 98 -14.50 7.25 0.46
C ILE A 98 -15.36 7.92 -0.62
N ASP A 99 -15.72 9.19 -0.44
CA ASP A 99 -16.49 9.97 -1.43
C ASP A 99 -15.73 10.10 -2.75
N ARG A 100 -14.41 10.36 -2.70
CA ARG A 100 -13.57 10.38 -3.90
C ARG A 100 -13.54 9.03 -4.62
N ILE A 101 -13.49 7.92 -3.89
CA ILE A 101 -13.58 6.58 -4.52
C ILE A 101 -14.95 6.42 -5.19
N ASN A 102 -16.03 6.89 -4.57
CA ASN A 102 -17.36 6.84 -5.18
C ASN A 102 -17.41 7.62 -6.50
N LEU A 103 -16.78 8.79 -6.57
CA LEU A 103 -16.68 9.60 -7.79
C LEU A 103 -15.74 8.99 -8.85
N ALA A 104 -14.88 8.06 -8.45
CA ALA A 104 -13.98 7.34 -9.36
C ALA A 104 -14.70 6.20 -10.13
N VAL A 105 -15.89 5.82 -9.70
CA VAL A 105 -16.68 4.77 -10.37
C VAL A 105 -17.03 5.25 -11.79
N GLY A 106 -16.67 4.43 -12.78
CA GLY A 106 -16.90 4.74 -14.21
C GLY A 106 -15.75 5.49 -14.90
N LYS A 107 -14.72 5.94 -14.18
CA LYS A 107 -13.53 6.51 -14.80
C LYS A 107 -12.63 5.40 -15.37
N SER A 108 -11.90 5.73 -16.43
CA SER A 108 -10.92 4.82 -17.01
C SER A 108 -9.70 4.66 -16.08
N ASP A 109 -8.99 3.52 -16.18
CA ASP A 109 -7.73 3.32 -15.45
C ASP A 109 -6.69 4.40 -15.79
N GLU A 110 -6.71 4.95 -17.01
CA GLU A 110 -5.80 6.01 -17.42
C GLU A 110 -6.11 7.35 -16.75
N ASP A 111 -7.38 7.70 -16.62
CA ASP A 111 -7.79 8.94 -15.95
C ASP A 111 -7.47 8.86 -14.46
N LEU A 112 -7.78 7.73 -13.84
CA LEU A 112 -7.48 7.50 -12.43
C LEU A 112 -5.99 7.54 -12.11
N LYS A 113 -5.13 7.07 -13.02
CA LYS A 113 -3.66 7.13 -12.85
C LYS A 113 -3.11 8.57 -12.82
N LYS A 114 -3.82 9.52 -13.42
CA LYS A 114 -3.42 10.93 -13.43
C LYS A 114 -3.79 11.67 -12.14
N GLU A 115 -4.68 11.10 -11.34
CA GLU A 115 -5.18 11.73 -10.11
C GLU A 115 -4.35 11.29 -8.90
N GLU A 116 -3.67 12.23 -8.23
CA GLU A 116 -2.96 11.96 -6.96
C GLU A 116 -3.90 11.88 -5.75
N LEU A 117 -5.17 12.19 -5.95
CA LEU A 117 -6.19 12.32 -4.90
C LEU A 117 -6.56 10.98 -4.21
N HIS A 118 -6.09 9.85 -4.74
CA HIS A 118 -6.36 8.52 -4.17
C HIS A 118 -5.25 8.00 -3.26
N SER A 119 -4.33 8.86 -2.87
CA SER A 119 -3.28 8.50 -1.90
C SER A 119 -3.87 8.33 -0.49
N ILE A 120 -3.45 7.26 0.18
CA ILE A 120 -3.79 6.98 1.57
C ILE A 120 -2.60 6.29 2.24
N GLY A 121 -2.18 6.82 3.39
CA GLY A 121 -1.13 6.22 4.20
C GLY A 121 -1.67 5.12 5.10
N MET A 122 -0.96 3.99 5.15
CA MET A 122 -1.26 2.93 6.10
C MET A 122 -0.20 2.90 7.20
N PRO A 123 -0.53 3.20 8.47
CA PRO A 123 0.36 2.93 9.58
C PRO A 123 0.60 1.41 9.71
N PRO A 124 1.70 0.96 10.34
CA PRO A 124 2.03 -0.47 10.40
C PRO A 124 0.91 -1.35 10.98
N ARG A 125 0.20 -0.85 11.99
CA ARG A 125 -0.95 -1.55 12.58
C ARG A 125 -2.10 -1.74 11.59
N ALA A 126 -2.32 -0.77 10.70
CA ALA A 126 -3.36 -0.88 9.69
C ALA A 126 -3.00 -1.94 8.63
N VAL A 127 -1.73 -2.09 8.26
CA VAL A 127 -1.28 -3.16 7.35
C VAL A 127 -1.49 -4.54 7.99
N VAL A 128 -1.15 -4.69 9.27
CA VAL A 128 -1.38 -5.94 10.03
C VAL A 128 -2.88 -6.24 10.12
N ASP A 129 -3.70 -5.25 10.51
CA ASP A 129 -5.15 -5.42 10.62
C ASP A 129 -5.77 -5.77 9.26
N TYR A 130 -5.33 -5.11 8.19
CA TYR A 130 -5.80 -5.40 6.84
C TYR A 130 -5.51 -6.85 6.42
N LEU A 131 -4.30 -7.34 6.65
CA LEU A 131 -3.94 -8.73 6.39
C LEU A 131 -4.79 -9.72 7.20
N ASN A 132 -4.95 -9.45 8.49
CA ASN A 132 -5.69 -10.33 9.39
C ASN A 132 -7.19 -10.34 9.07
N ARG A 133 -7.78 -9.17 8.88
CA ARG A 133 -9.22 -8.97 8.72
C ARG A 133 -9.71 -9.32 7.32
N MET A 134 -9.06 -8.79 6.30
CA MET A 134 -9.54 -8.92 4.92
C MET A 134 -9.02 -10.18 4.23
N TRP A 135 -7.89 -10.73 4.69
CA TRP A 135 -7.22 -11.85 4.04
C TRP A 135 -7.03 -13.06 4.97
N GLN A 136 -7.54 -13.01 6.19
CA GLN A 136 -7.48 -14.09 7.17
C GLN A 136 -6.05 -14.61 7.39
N LYS A 137 -5.08 -13.70 7.37
CA LYS A 137 -3.68 -14.00 7.63
C LYS A 137 -3.37 -13.86 9.12
N LYS A 138 -2.32 -14.53 9.58
CA LYS A 138 -1.74 -14.31 10.91
C LYS A 138 -0.51 -13.40 10.74
N ALA A 139 -0.76 -12.10 10.68
CA ALA A 139 0.29 -11.11 10.49
C ALA A 139 0.87 -10.66 11.83
N THR A 140 2.20 -10.51 11.88
CA THR A 140 2.96 -10.01 13.02
C THR A 140 3.89 -8.88 12.59
N LEU A 141 4.02 -7.87 13.44
CA LEU A 141 4.87 -6.70 13.23
C LEU A 141 6.14 -6.80 14.06
N SER A 142 7.29 -6.64 13.40
CA SER A 142 8.59 -6.40 14.04
C SER A 142 9.06 -4.99 13.70
N LEU A 143 9.39 -4.18 14.70
CA LEU A 143 9.86 -2.80 14.53
C LEU A 143 11.37 -2.70 14.28
N PHE A 144 11.92 -3.73 13.66
CA PHE A 144 13.32 -3.82 13.24
C PHE A 144 13.46 -4.78 12.07
N GLU A 145 14.60 -4.72 11.38
CA GLU A 145 14.94 -5.64 10.30
C GLU A 145 15.17 -7.06 10.83
N THR A 146 14.42 -8.02 10.32
CA THR A 146 14.52 -9.44 10.72
C THR A 146 15.09 -10.34 9.62
N GLY A 147 15.23 -9.83 8.39
CA GLY A 147 15.56 -10.63 7.22
C GLY A 147 14.42 -11.50 6.69
N ALA A 148 13.30 -11.58 7.40
CA ALA A 148 12.17 -12.43 7.02
C ALA A 148 11.46 -11.95 5.75
N ASN A 149 10.82 -12.89 5.05
CA ASN A 149 9.87 -12.58 3.98
C ASN A 149 8.65 -11.84 4.56
N GLY A 150 8.08 -10.95 3.78
CA GLY A 150 6.92 -10.18 4.19
C GLY A 150 6.90 -8.77 3.64
N ILE A 151 6.02 -7.95 4.19
CA ILE A 151 5.96 -6.54 3.86
C ILE A 151 6.99 -5.80 4.71
N ILE A 152 7.91 -5.11 4.08
CA ILE A 152 8.94 -4.32 4.73
C ILE A 152 8.58 -2.84 4.64
N GLY A 153 8.67 -2.14 5.76
CA GLY A 153 8.59 -0.68 5.81
C GLY A 153 9.99 -0.08 5.78
N VAL A 154 10.16 0.94 4.96
CA VAL A 154 11.45 1.60 4.78
C VAL A 154 11.36 3.09 5.10
N ARG A 155 12.48 3.65 5.57
CA ARG A 155 12.69 5.08 5.72
C ARG A 155 13.72 5.60 4.73
N LYS A 156 13.61 6.87 4.38
CA LYS A 156 14.59 7.60 3.58
C LYS A 156 15.31 8.66 4.41
N ASP A 157 14.60 9.26 5.34
CA ASP A 157 15.07 10.36 6.20
C ASP A 157 14.44 10.24 7.60
N ASN A 158 14.80 11.14 8.50
CA ASN A 158 14.30 11.17 9.87
C ASN A 158 12.95 11.91 9.97
N ARG A 159 11.92 11.46 9.25
CA ARG A 159 10.56 11.99 9.41
C ARG A 159 10.01 11.65 10.79
N PRO A 160 9.15 12.52 11.37
CA PRO A 160 8.78 12.40 12.78
C PRO A 160 7.88 11.21 13.11
N MET A 161 7.16 10.64 12.13
CA MET A 161 6.19 9.57 12.41
C MET A 161 6.75 8.19 12.04
N TYR A 162 6.47 7.20 12.91
CA TYR A 162 6.84 5.79 12.71
C TYR A 162 8.31 5.59 12.31
N GLY A 163 9.23 6.32 12.94
CA GLY A 163 10.67 6.19 12.66
C GLY A 163 11.07 6.62 11.25
N GLY A 164 10.28 7.50 10.60
CA GLY A 164 10.54 7.96 9.25
C GLY A 164 9.97 7.07 8.14
N LEU A 165 9.03 6.18 8.48
CA LEU A 165 8.37 5.32 7.50
C LEU A 165 7.82 6.15 6.33
N CYS A 166 8.30 5.85 5.13
CA CYS A 166 7.91 6.57 3.92
C CYS A 166 7.39 5.67 2.79
N HIS A 167 7.68 4.36 2.85
CA HIS A 167 7.28 3.44 1.81
C HIS A 167 7.21 2.00 2.30
N TYR A 168 6.33 1.20 1.69
CA TYR A 168 6.28 -0.24 1.86
C TYR A 168 6.71 -0.96 0.59
N MET A 169 7.38 -2.09 0.78
CA MET A 169 7.79 -3.02 -0.27
C MET A 169 7.44 -4.43 0.15
N TYR A 170 7.40 -5.36 -0.80
CA TYR A 170 7.27 -6.78 -0.49
C TYR A 170 8.61 -7.50 -0.72
N ARG A 171 9.05 -8.27 0.28
CA ARG A 171 10.23 -9.12 0.21
C ARG A 171 9.84 -10.58 0.09
N TYR A 172 10.43 -11.27 -0.88
CA TYR A 172 10.31 -12.70 -1.04
C TYR A 172 11.65 -13.31 -1.49
N GLY A 173 12.29 -14.07 -0.60
CA GLY A 173 13.65 -14.56 -0.80
C GLY A 173 14.63 -13.40 -1.04
N SER A 174 15.41 -13.49 -2.11
CA SER A 174 16.36 -12.43 -2.52
C SER A 174 15.73 -11.30 -3.34
N LYS A 175 14.39 -11.29 -3.51
CA LYS A 175 13.71 -10.30 -4.36
C LYS A 175 12.93 -9.29 -3.52
N ILE A 176 12.97 -8.04 -3.97
CA ILE A 176 12.19 -6.93 -3.43
C ILE A 176 11.24 -6.44 -4.52
N TYR A 177 9.95 -6.45 -4.26
CA TYR A 177 8.94 -5.91 -5.14
C TYR A 177 8.54 -4.49 -4.69
N SER A 178 8.59 -3.54 -5.60
CA SER A 178 8.21 -2.15 -5.36
C SER A 178 7.89 -1.44 -6.67
N TRP A 179 6.94 -0.51 -6.65
CA TRP A 179 6.55 0.32 -7.83
C TRP A 179 6.31 -0.48 -9.12
N GLY A 180 5.69 -1.65 -9.03
CA GLY A 180 5.45 -2.50 -10.19
C GLY A 180 6.71 -3.17 -10.76
N GLN A 181 7.84 -3.16 -10.04
CA GLN A 181 9.13 -3.72 -10.47
C GLN A 181 9.71 -4.65 -9.41
N THR A 182 10.63 -5.51 -9.83
CA THR A 182 11.37 -6.41 -8.96
C THR A 182 12.84 -6.02 -8.93
N PHE A 183 13.40 -5.90 -7.72
CA PHE A 183 14.79 -5.55 -7.46
C PHE A 183 15.50 -6.67 -6.71
N SER A 184 16.83 -6.76 -6.81
CA SER A 184 17.64 -7.73 -6.09
C SER A 184 17.92 -7.32 -4.64
N SER A 185 17.64 -6.09 -4.25
CA SER A 185 17.76 -5.60 -2.86
C SER A 185 17.03 -4.28 -2.67
N VAL A 186 16.79 -3.89 -1.41
CA VAL A 186 16.22 -2.57 -1.05
C VAL A 186 17.09 -1.43 -1.61
N LYS A 187 18.41 -1.54 -1.50
CA LYS A 187 19.36 -0.52 -2.03
C LYS A 187 19.33 -0.39 -3.54
N LYS A 188 18.98 -1.45 -4.26
CA LYS A 188 18.76 -1.38 -5.73
C LYS A 188 17.44 -0.72 -6.09
N ALA A 189 16.41 -0.82 -5.23
CA ALA A 189 15.18 -0.07 -5.41
C ALA A 189 15.40 1.44 -5.14
N ASN A 190 16.07 1.75 -4.04
CA ASN A 190 16.53 3.10 -3.72
C ASN A 190 17.72 3.02 -2.74
N LYS A 191 18.85 3.64 -3.10
CA LYS A 191 20.10 3.64 -2.31
C LYS A 191 19.96 4.28 -0.92
N GLU A 192 19.00 5.18 -0.76
CA GLU A 192 18.75 5.91 0.49
C GLU A 192 17.86 5.14 1.47
N TYR A 193 17.17 4.09 1.00
CA TYR A 193 16.24 3.36 1.86
C TYR A 193 16.95 2.49 2.89
N SER A 194 16.40 2.51 4.11
CA SER A 194 16.75 1.60 5.20
C SER A 194 15.47 0.92 5.71
N VAL A 195 15.54 -0.40 5.92
CA VAL A 195 14.41 -1.16 6.51
C VAL A 195 14.31 -0.82 7.99
N ILE A 196 13.10 -0.51 8.45
CA ILE A 196 12.82 -0.16 9.85
C ILE A 196 11.76 -1.05 10.48
N LEU A 197 11.02 -1.79 9.69
CA LEU A 197 10.06 -2.76 10.19
C LEU A 197 9.83 -3.89 9.17
N VAL A 198 9.34 -5.02 9.68
CA VAL A 198 8.92 -6.18 8.88
C VAL A 198 7.56 -6.66 9.37
N ILE A 199 6.62 -6.86 8.47
CA ILE A 199 5.33 -7.49 8.73
C ILE A 199 5.36 -8.86 8.06
N SER A 200 5.56 -9.90 8.87
CA SER A 200 5.52 -11.30 8.45
C SER A 200 4.11 -11.84 8.61
N PHE A 201 3.71 -12.80 7.77
CA PHE A 201 2.38 -13.40 7.84
C PHE A 201 2.37 -14.81 7.25
N SER A 202 1.45 -15.64 7.70
CA SER A 202 1.19 -17.01 7.25
C SER A 202 -0.26 -17.20 6.78
#